data_dbc43af68e530ef6d1f676b5dca744c8
#
_entry.id   dbc43af68e530ef6d1f676b5dca744c8
#
_cell.length_a   1.000
_cell.length_b   1.000
_cell.length_c   1.000
_cell.angle_alpha   90.00
_cell.angle_beta   90.00
_cell.angle_gamma   90.00
#
_symmetry.space_group_name_H-M   'P 1'
#
loop_
_entity.id
_entity.type
_entity.pdbx_description
1 polymer ?
#
loop_
_entity_poly.entity_id
_entity_poly.type
_entity_poly.pdbx_seq_one_letter_code
_entity_poly.pdbx_strand_id
1 'polypeptide(L)'
;MSEDVKPPLTTTTSLWPAASVIIVAIAMLAVFLVLNAATNKSVSTATTTIPIIVGGLATDETSNLLNNCTQYGTMPENIIPALIVPVGTTSAGDNRIPNAGAGDYDCIKPLTTNANYKEVLSFYKAHLAALGWNLFSSGASNGSPQYLFQKSGLDSFYWIVGITVTSPTSQTNTNWKFRIYQHSSI
;
A
#
# COMPACT_ATOMS: atom_id res chain seq x y z
N MET A 1 18.88 -67.51 71.88
CA MET A 1 18.14 -66.83 70.80
C MET A 1 18.39 -65.34 71.03
N SER A 2 19.37 -64.78 70.32
CA SER A 2 19.73 -63.35 70.40
C SER A 2 19.36 -62.74 69.09
N GLU A 3 18.40 -61.82 69.09
CA GLU A 3 17.97 -61.05 67.94
C GLU A 3 18.92 -59.88 67.72
N ASP A 4 19.55 -59.89 66.55
CA ASP A 4 20.46 -58.87 66.09
C ASP A 4 19.64 -57.68 65.50
N VAL A 5 19.56 -56.58 66.25
CA VAL A 5 18.90 -55.37 65.81
C VAL A 5 19.83 -54.51 64.92
N LYS A 6 19.57 -54.50 63.63
CA LYS A 6 20.30 -53.68 62.65
C LYS A 6 19.91 -52.20 62.77
N PRO A 7 20.87 -51.25 62.90
CA PRO A 7 20.52 -49.81 62.97
C PRO A 7 20.04 -49.24 61.64
N PRO A 8 19.17 -48.21 61.61
CA PRO A 8 18.68 -47.62 60.41
C PRO A 8 19.73 -46.79 59.68
N LEU A 9 19.82 -46.98 58.38
CA LEU A 9 20.60 -46.17 57.45
C LEU A 9 20.04 -44.75 57.32
N THR A 10 20.72 -43.77 57.87
CA THR A 10 20.44 -42.36 57.64
C THR A 10 21.00 -41.95 56.28
N THR A 11 20.08 -41.81 55.28
CA THR A 11 20.42 -41.21 53.99
C THR A 11 20.46 -39.71 54.15
N THR A 12 21.64 -39.13 54.24
CA THR A 12 21.86 -37.68 54.08
C THR A 12 21.76 -37.33 52.62
N THR A 13 20.61 -36.87 52.18
CA THR A 13 20.41 -36.26 50.84
C THR A 13 21.10 -34.91 50.82
N SER A 14 22.22 -34.85 50.09
CA SER A 14 22.96 -33.61 49.86
C SER A 14 22.11 -32.69 48.94
N LEU A 15 21.59 -31.60 49.50
CA LEU A 15 20.79 -30.60 48.80
C LEU A 15 21.65 -29.62 47.92
N TRP A 16 22.97 -29.82 47.91
CA TRP A 16 23.90 -28.93 47.21
C TRP A 16 23.81 -28.92 45.69
N PRO A 17 23.55 -30.01 44.96
CA PRO A 17 23.42 -29.93 43.50
C PRO A 17 22.18 -29.18 43.01
N ALA A 18 21.09 -29.17 43.80
CA ALA A 18 19.87 -28.45 43.40
C ALA A 18 20.01 -26.93 43.47
N ALA A 19 20.73 -26.40 44.45
CA ALA A 19 20.95 -24.97 44.59
C ALA A 19 21.82 -24.40 43.46
N SER A 20 22.84 -25.13 43.01
CA SER A 20 23.70 -24.69 41.90
C SER A 20 22.98 -24.66 40.56
N VAL A 21 22.07 -25.58 40.29
CA VAL A 21 21.27 -25.59 39.06
C VAL A 21 20.33 -24.39 39.00
N ILE A 22 19.72 -24.02 40.14
CA ILE A 22 18.80 -22.85 40.20
C ILE A 22 19.57 -21.55 39.95
N ILE A 23 20.77 -21.38 40.50
CA ILE A 23 21.56 -20.16 40.29
C ILE A 23 21.96 -20.01 38.82
N VAL A 24 22.38 -21.10 38.16
CA VAL A 24 22.72 -21.06 36.72
C VAL A 24 21.49 -20.73 35.86
N ALA A 25 20.33 -21.28 36.17
CA ALA A 25 19.09 -21.00 35.45
C ALA A 25 18.67 -19.51 35.57
N ILE A 26 18.77 -18.91 36.75
CA ILE A 26 18.48 -17.50 36.98
C ILE A 26 19.48 -16.60 36.24
N ALA A 27 20.77 -16.95 36.24
CA ALA A 27 21.78 -16.21 35.50
C ALA A 27 21.56 -16.25 33.99
N MET A 28 21.18 -17.40 33.40
CA MET A 28 20.83 -17.51 31.99
C MET A 28 19.56 -16.73 31.62
N LEU A 29 18.56 -16.73 32.50
CA LEU A 29 17.33 -15.95 32.26
C LEU A 29 17.62 -14.44 32.27
N ALA A 30 18.46 -13.97 33.18
CA ALA A 30 18.86 -12.57 33.25
C ALA A 30 19.64 -12.12 32.00
N VAL A 31 20.57 -12.94 31.50
CA VAL A 31 21.31 -12.67 30.26
C VAL A 31 20.37 -12.66 29.06
N PHE A 32 19.40 -13.58 28.98
CA PHE A 32 18.42 -13.61 27.90
C PHE A 32 17.53 -12.38 27.90
N LEU A 33 17.09 -11.90 29.07
CA LEU A 33 16.28 -10.68 29.19
C LEU A 33 17.08 -9.44 28.82
N VAL A 34 18.35 -9.35 29.19
CA VAL A 34 19.21 -8.21 28.82
C VAL A 34 19.50 -8.21 27.32
N LEU A 35 19.74 -9.36 26.71
CA LEU A 35 19.95 -9.49 25.27
C LEU A 35 18.67 -9.11 24.50
N ASN A 36 17.51 -9.56 24.93
CA ASN A 36 16.23 -9.17 24.30
C ASN A 36 15.89 -7.68 24.49
N ALA A 37 16.23 -7.09 25.63
CA ALA A 37 16.07 -5.64 25.84
C ALA A 37 17.03 -4.80 24.98
N ALA A 38 18.23 -5.33 24.68
CA ALA A 38 19.18 -4.66 23.81
C ALA A 38 18.82 -4.78 22.32
N THR A 39 18.11 -5.85 21.90
CA THR A 39 17.66 -6.05 20.51
C THR A 39 16.34 -5.33 20.23
N ASN A 40 15.55 -4.95 21.26
CA ASN A 40 14.33 -4.18 21.12
C ASN A 40 14.56 -2.64 21.10
N LYS A 41 15.79 -2.15 20.93
CA LYS A 41 15.94 -0.84 20.33
C LYS A 41 15.32 -0.94 18.94
N SER A 42 14.10 -0.40 18.79
CA SER A 42 13.52 -0.09 17.49
C SER A 42 14.56 0.71 16.73
N VAL A 43 15.35 0.04 15.91
CA VAL A 43 16.01 0.69 14.80
C VAL A 43 14.83 1.16 13.98
N SER A 44 14.45 2.43 14.15
CA SER A 44 13.67 3.15 13.17
C SER A 44 14.54 3.16 11.92
N THR A 45 14.50 2.07 11.18
CA THR A 45 14.99 2.03 9.82
C THR A 45 14.05 3.00 9.12
N ALA A 46 14.50 4.23 8.96
CA ALA A 46 13.92 5.10 7.97
C ALA A 46 14.05 4.30 6.68
N THR A 47 12.97 3.61 6.31
CA THR A 47 12.87 2.97 5.01
C THR A 47 12.91 4.14 4.05
N THR A 48 14.09 4.42 3.51
CA THR A 48 14.24 5.34 2.39
C THR A 48 13.53 4.65 1.24
N THR A 49 12.23 4.88 1.13
CA THR A 49 11.45 4.43 0.00
C THR A 49 12.01 5.18 -1.18
N ILE A 50 12.83 4.50 -1.98
CA ILE A 50 13.32 5.06 -3.25
C ILE A 50 12.06 5.28 -4.08
N PRO A 51 11.74 6.53 -4.47
CA PRO A 51 10.53 6.79 -5.24
C PRO A 51 10.60 5.99 -6.54
N ILE A 52 9.57 5.20 -6.80
CA ILE A 52 9.44 4.45 -8.05
C ILE A 52 9.18 5.49 -9.14
N ILE A 53 10.13 5.68 -10.06
CA ILE A 53 9.98 6.59 -11.20
C ILE A 53 9.26 5.83 -12.31
N VAL A 54 8.07 6.28 -12.66
CA VAL A 54 7.24 5.70 -13.70
C VAL A 54 6.95 6.76 -14.75
N GLY A 55 7.29 6.51 -16.00
CA GLY A 55 7.03 7.47 -17.09
C GLY A 55 7.68 8.84 -16.90
N GLY A 56 8.79 8.93 -16.14
CA GLY A 56 9.52 10.18 -15.87
C GLY A 56 9.10 10.92 -14.60
N LEU A 57 8.02 10.49 -13.93
CA LEU A 57 7.56 11.06 -12.65
C LEU A 57 7.63 10.01 -11.55
N ALA A 58 7.96 10.45 -10.32
CA ALA A 58 7.89 9.60 -9.14
C ALA A 58 6.43 9.39 -8.72
N THR A 59 6.13 8.20 -8.18
CA THR A 59 4.84 7.88 -7.59
C THR A 59 4.73 8.46 -6.18
N ASP A 60 3.57 9.00 -5.84
CA ASP A 60 3.22 9.35 -4.45
C ASP A 60 2.32 8.27 -3.85
N GLU A 61 2.94 7.27 -3.23
CA GLU A 61 2.24 6.16 -2.57
C GLU A 61 1.57 6.60 -1.26
N THR A 62 1.92 7.78 -0.73
CA THR A 62 1.36 8.30 0.52
C THR A 62 0.16 9.21 0.28
N SER A 63 -0.12 9.53 -0.97
CA SER A 63 -1.21 10.44 -1.33
C SER A 63 -2.58 9.82 -1.10
N ASN A 64 -3.39 10.53 -0.31
CA ASN A 64 -4.79 10.16 -0.08
C ASN A 64 -5.77 10.84 -1.05
N LEU A 65 -5.27 11.50 -2.09
CA LEU A 65 -6.10 12.32 -2.99
C LEU A 65 -7.20 11.53 -3.72
N LEU A 66 -6.94 10.26 -4.03
CA LEU A 66 -7.89 9.37 -4.70
C LEU A 66 -8.64 8.43 -3.76
N ASN A 67 -8.27 8.37 -2.48
CA ASN A 67 -8.93 7.49 -1.51
C ASN A 67 -10.42 7.81 -1.32
N ASN A 68 -10.81 9.07 -1.50
CA ASN A 68 -12.22 9.44 -1.45
C ASN A 68 -13.05 8.77 -2.56
N CYS A 69 -12.43 8.28 -3.63
CA CYS A 69 -13.12 7.49 -4.64
C CYS A 69 -13.60 6.14 -4.10
N THR A 70 -12.97 5.57 -3.07
CA THR A 70 -13.40 4.31 -2.45
C THR A 70 -14.70 4.42 -1.65
N GLN A 71 -15.18 5.64 -1.38
CA GLN A 71 -16.42 5.86 -0.61
C GLN A 71 -17.71 5.61 -1.41
N TYR A 72 -17.61 5.48 -2.72
CA TYR A 72 -18.78 5.39 -3.62
C TYR A 72 -19.19 3.96 -3.97
N GLY A 73 -18.62 2.98 -3.32
CA GLY A 73 -18.92 1.58 -3.52
C GLY A 73 -17.72 0.67 -3.20
N THR A 74 -17.91 -0.63 -3.34
CA THR A 74 -16.83 -1.59 -3.15
C THR A 74 -15.99 -1.69 -4.41
N MET A 75 -14.71 -1.31 -4.31
CA MET A 75 -13.76 -1.46 -5.39
C MET A 75 -12.98 -2.77 -5.21
N PRO A 76 -12.85 -3.61 -6.26
CA PRO A 76 -12.06 -4.84 -6.19
C PRO A 76 -10.59 -4.58 -5.87
N GLU A 77 -9.94 -5.50 -5.14
CA GLU A 77 -8.53 -5.38 -4.74
C GLU A 77 -7.58 -5.23 -5.93
N ASN A 78 -7.90 -5.83 -7.07
CA ASN A 78 -7.06 -5.72 -8.28
C ASN A 78 -7.21 -4.37 -9.01
N ILE A 79 -8.15 -3.52 -8.59
CA ILE A 79 -8.43 -2.20 -9.14
C ILE A 79 -7.84 -1.07 -8.27
N ILE A 80 -7.87 -1.24 -6.95
CA ILE A 80 -7.37 -0.25 -5.97
C ILE A 80 -5.97 0.29 -6.30
N PRO A 81 -4.98 -0.52 -6.75
CA PRO A 81 -3.65 -0.02 -7.08
C PRO A 81 -3.59 1.02 -8.21
N ALA A 82 -4.68 1.20 -8.97
CA ALA A 82 -4.77 2.28 -9.96
C ALA A 82 -4.94 3.67 -9.32
N LEU A 83 -5.33 3.75 -8.04
CA LEU A 83 -5.57 4.99 -7.30
C LEU A 83 -4.27 5.63 -6.83
N ILE A 84 -3.39 5.95 -7.74
CA ILE A 84 -2.10 6.59 -7.45
C ILE A 84 -1.94 7.88 -8.25
N VAL A 85 -1.15 8.81 -7.72
CA VAL A 85 -0.85 10.08 -8.37
C VAL A 85 0.66 10.32 -8.46
N PRO A 86 1.14 11.13 -9.41
CA PRO A 86 2.52 11.61 -9.40
C PRO A 86 2.84 12.45 -8.17
N VAL A 87 4.09 12.40 -7.71
CA VAL A 87 4.60 13.30 -6.64
C VAL A 87 4.35 14.76 -7.02
N GLY A 88 3.96 15.57 -6.02
CA GLY A 88 3.65 16.98 -6.21
C GLY A 88 2.26 17.25 -6.78
N THR A 89 1.41 16.22 -6.87
CA THR A 89 0.00 16.40 -7.22
C THR A 89 -0.81 16.93 -6.03
N THR A 90 -1.71 17.86 -6.29
CA THR A 90 -2.64 18.41 -5.32
C THR A 90 -4.07 18.39 -5.87
N SER A 91 -5.06 18.54 -4.98
CA SER A 91 -6.46 18.63 -5.38
C SER A 91 -6.74 19.97 -6.06
N ALA A 92 -7.38 19.94 -7.22
CA ALA A 92 -7.87 21.13 -7.94
C ALA A 92 -9.38 21.35 -7.74
N GLY A 93 -10.01 20.59 -6.86
CA GLY A 93 -11.43 20.70 -6.55
C GLY A 93 -12.01 19.43 -5.90
N ASP A 94 -13.30 19.45 -5.62
CA ASP A 94 -14.00 18.35 -4.99
C ASP A 94 -14.23 17.17 -5.95
N ASN A 95 -14.45 16.01 -5.38
CA ASN A 95 -14.86 14.83 -6.12
C ASN A 95 -16.25 15.04 -6.70
N ARG A 96 -16.48 14.48 -7.89
CA ARG A 96 -17.80 14.46 -8.54
C ARG A 96 -18.21 13.03 -8.83
N ILE A 97 -19.50 12.76 -8.73
CA ILE A 97 -20.11 11.49 -9.06
C ILE A 97 -21.05 11.75 -10.26
N PRO A 98 -20.61 11.47 -11.49
CA PRO A 98 -21.46 11.77 -12.67
C PRO A 98 -22.64 10.81 -12.83
N ASN A 99 -22.65 9.64 -12.17
CA ASN A 99 -23.65 8.57 -12.36
C ASN A 99 -23.83 8.15 -13.83
N ALA A 100 -22.78 8.19 -14.62
CA ALA A 100 -22.82 7.91 -16.05
C ALA A 100 -22.29 6.52 -16.42
N GLY A 101 -21.90 5.72 -15.44
CA GLY A 101 -21.44 4.34 -15.63
C GLY A 101 -22.63 3.36 -15.71
N ALA A 102 -22.38 2.18 -16.28
CA ALA A 102 -23.36 1.07 -16.29
C ALA A 102 -23.48 0.39 -14.91
N GLY A 103 -22.59 0.69 -13.97
CA GLY A 103 -22.61 0.28 -12.57
C GLY A 103 -22.73 1.50 -11.66
N ASP A 104 -22.92 1.23 -10.37
CA ASP A 104 -23.12 2.27 -9.35
C ASP A 104 -21.84 3.05 -9.01
N TYR A 105 -20.69 2.69 -9.61
CA TYR A 105 -19.41 3.28 -9.29
C TYR A 105 -18.92 4.23 -10.39
N ASP A 106 -18.81 5.50 -10.06
CA ASP A 106 -18.23 6.53 -10.94
C ASP A 106 -17.65 7.66 -10.08
N CYS A 107 -16.35 7.89 -10.16
CA CYS A 107 -15.67 8.94 -9.41
C CYS A 107 -14.79 9.76 -10.32
N ILE A 108 -14.92 11.09 -10.25
CA ILE A 108 -14.03 12.04 -10.92
C ILE A 108 -13.35 12.91 -9.86
N LYS A 109 -12.01 13.00 -9.94
CA LYS A 109 -11.21 13.90 -9.12
C LYS A 109 -10.43 14.88 -9.99
N PRO A 110 -10.67 16.19 -9.84
CA PRO A 110 -9.82 17.21 -10.43
C PRO A 110 -8.50 17.32 -9.68
N LEU A 111 -7.40 17.36 -10.42
CA LEU A 111 -6.03 17.35 -9.89
C LEU A 111 -5.17 18.37 -10.63
N THR A 112 -4.11 18.84 -9.96
CA THR A 112 -3.08 19.70 -10.54
C THR A 112 -1.69 19.27 -10.12
N THR A 113 -0.71 19.45 -10.97
CA THR A 113 0.71 19.16 -10.70
C THR A 113 1.62 20.11 -11.47
N ASN A 114 2.84 20.29 -10.99
CA ASN A 114 3.87 21.12 -11.66
C ASN A 114 4.54 20.41 -12.86
N ALA A 115 4.16 19.17 -13.18
CA ALA A 115 4.65 18.48 -14.36
C ALA A 115 3.89 18.95 -15.61
N ASN A 116 4.50 18.78 -16.79
CA ASN A 116 3.80 19.01 -18.04
C ASN A 116 2.83 17.87 -18.36
N TYR A 117 1.83 18.13 -19.21
CA TYR A 117 0.77 17.15 -19.45
C TYR A 117 1.25 15.86 -20.13
N LYS A 118 2.32 15.91 -20.93
CA LYS A 118 2.90 14.71 -21.58
C LYS A 118 3.52 13.78 -20.54
N GLU A 119 4.16 14.36 -19.51
CA GLU A 119 4.72 13.60 -18.39
C GLU A 119 3.61 12.94 -17.57
N VAL A 120 2.50 13.65 -17.28
CA VAL A 120 1.34 13.10 -16.60
C VAL A 120 0.73 11.93 -17.38
N LEU A 121 0.51 12.09 -18.69
CA LEU A 121 -0.02 11.02 -19.53
C LEU A 121 0.95 9.83 -19.64
N SER A 122 2.26 10.09 -19.75
CA SER A 122 3.29 9.05 -19.78
C SER A 122 3.36 8.27 -18.47
N PHE A 123 3.24 8.96 -17.33
CA PHE A 123 3.17 8.36 -16.01
C PHE A 123 2.02 7.34 -15.94
N TYR A 124 0.80 7.76 -16.25
CA TYR A 124 -0.35 6.85 -16.18
C TYR A 124 -0.26 5.71 -17.19
N LYS A 125 0.23 5.99 -18.41
CA LYS A 125 0.44 4.94 -19.41
C LYS A 125 1.38 3.85 -18.91
N ALA A 126 2.50 4.22 -18.30
CA ALA A 126 3.47 3.27 -17.78
C ALA A 126 2.97 2.56 -16.51
N HIS A 127 2.41 3.33 -15.56
CA HIS A 127 1.92 2.79 -14.29
C HIS A 127 0.76 1.82 -14.47
N LEU A 128 -0.27 2.21 -15.21
CA LEU A 128 -1.44 1.37 -15.43
C LEU A 128 -1.10 0.12 -16.27
N ALA A 129 -0.19 0.25 -17.25
CA ALA A 129 0.29 -0.91 -17.99
C ALA A 129 1.01 -1.93 -17.08
N ALA A 130 1.84 -1.46 -16.13
CA ALA A 130 2.50 -2.33 -15.16
C ALA A 130 1.51 -3.06 -14.23
N LEU A 131 0.33 -2.48 -14.01
CA LEU A 131 -0.77 -3.09 -13.24
C LEU A 131 -1.71 -3.95 -14.10
N GLY A 132 -1.40 -4.18 -15.37
CA GLY A 132 -2.20 -5.00 -16.27
C GLY A 132 -3.44 -4.31 -16.85
N TRP A 133 -3.45 -2.97 -16.87
CA TRP A 133 -4.47 -2.20 -17.57
C TRP A 133 -4.12 -2.06 -19.05
N ASN A 134 -5.11 -2.18 -19.92
CA ASN A 134 -4.96 -2.01 -21.34
C ASN A 134 -5.39 -0.60 -21.76
N LEU A 135 -4.52 0.11 -22.48
CA LEU A 135 -4.92 1.36 -23.14
C LEU A 135 -5.85 1.02 -24.30
N PHE A 136 -7.13 1.36 -24.20
CA PHE A 136 -8.10 1.05 -25.24
C PHE A 136 -8.50 2.27 -26.07
N SER A 137 -8.25 3.50 -25.57
CA SER A 137 -8.48 4.72 -26.32
C SER A 137 -7.47 5.79 -25.96
N SER A 138 -6.99 6.50 -26.98
CA SER A 138 -6.17 7.69 -26.82
C SER A 138 -6.56 8.73 -27.89
N GLY A 139 -6.63 10.00 -27.49
CA GLY A 139 -7.05 11.06 -28.40
C GLY A 139 -7.38 12.34 -27.66
N ALA A 140 -8.43 13.01 -28.10
CA ALA A 140 -8.93 14.22 -27.45
C ALA A 140 -10.43 14.12 -27.18
N SER A 141 -10.86 14.59 -26.01
CA SER A 141 -12.26 14.78 -25.67
C SER A 141 -12.51 16.29 -25.55
N ASN A 142 -13.33 16.85 -26.44
CA ASN A 142 -13.58 18.29 -26.52
C ASN A 142 -12.28 19.13 -26.59
N GLY A 143 -11.30 18.68 -27.39
CA GLY A 143 -10.01 19.35 -27.53
C GLY A 143 -9.01 19.10 -26.40
N SER A 144 -9.40 18.37 -25.36
CA SER A 144 -8.54 18.00 -24.23
C SER A 144 -7.89 16.63 -24.45
N PRO A 145 -6.57 16.49 -24.37
CA PRO A 145 -5.88 15.19 -24.47
C PRO A 145 -6.44 14.21 -23.43
N GLN A 146 -6.77 12.99 -23.87
CA GLN A 146 -7.36 11.96 -23.03
C GLN A 146 -6.75 10.59 -23.31
N TYR A 147 -6.54 9.83 -22.24
CA TYR A 147 -6.26 8.39 -22.29
C TYR A 147 -7.33 7.64 -21.48
N LEU A 148 -7.81 6.55 -22.05
CA LEU A 148 -8.74 5.63 -21.39
C LEU A 148 -8.10 4.25 -21.30
N PHE A 149 -8.05 3.70 -20.09
CA PHE A 149 -7.50 2.39 -19.78
C PHE A 149 -8.61 1.49 -19.27
N GLN A 150 -8.54 0.21 -19.60
CA GLN A 150 -9.52 -0.79 -19.23
C GLN A 150 -8.86 -1.99 -18.55
N LYS A 151 -9.51 -2.53 -17.51
CA LYS A 151 -9.14 -3.77 -16.84
C LYS A 151 -10.39 -4.51 -16.35
N SER A 152 -10.38 -5.84 -16.42
CA SER A 152 -11.43 -6.66 -15.79
C SER A 152 -11.29 -6.59 -14.27
N GLY A 153 -12.37 -6.27 -13.58
CA GLY A 153 -12.48 -6.39 -12.14
C GLY A 153 -12.69 -7.86 -11.72
N LEU A 154 -12.52 -8.12 -10.43
CA LEU A 154 -12.89 -9.40 -9.82
C LEU A 154 -14.41 -9.50 -9.56
N ASP A 155 -15.14 -8.44 -9.85
CA ASP A 155 -16.59 -8.25 -9.65
C ASP A 155 -17.43 -8.44 -10.91
N SER A 156 -16.89 -9.06 -11.95
CA SER A 156 -17.54 -9.28 -13.26
C SER A 156 -17.81 -8.00 -14.08
N PHE A 157 -17.28 -6.84 -13.64
CA PHE A 157 -17.34 -5.60 -14.42
C PHE A 157 -15.99 -5.32 -15.11
N TYR A 158 -16.03 -4.54 -16.19
CA TYR A 158 -14.86 -3.82 -16.63
C TYR A 158 -14.74 -2.50 -15.87
N TRP A 159 -13.52 -2.16 -15.51
CA TRP A 159 -13.18 -0.91 -14.89
C TRP A 159 -12.43 -0.03 -15.88
N ILE A 160 -12.83 1.22 -15.94
CA ILE A 160 -12.22 2.21 -16.82
C ILE A 160 -11.54 3.28 -15.97
N VAL A 161 -10.26 3.56 -16.27
CA VAL A 161 -9.55 4.74 -15.78
C VAL A 161 -9.40 5.72 -16.93
N GLY A 162 -9.91 6.93 -16.75
CA GLY A 162 -9.80 8.03 -17.70
C GLY A 162 -8.88 9.12 -17.14
N ILE A 163 -7.89 9.53 -17.94
CA ILE A 163 -7.02 10.68 -17.64
C ILE A 163 -7.31 11.74 -18.71
N THR A 164 -7.88 12.86 -18.31
CA THR A 164 -8.24 13.96 -19.23
C THR A 164 -7.54 15.24 -18.81
N VAL A 165 -6.66 15.77 -19.65
CA VAL A 165 -5.95 17.03 -19.41
C VAL A 165 -6.87 18.20 -19.74
N THR A 166 -7.06 19.13 -18.79
CA THR A 166 -7.94 20.28 -18.97
C THR A 166 -7.22 21.58 -19.30
N SER A 167 -5.88 21.60 -19.18
CA SER A 167 -5.04 22.77 -19.55
C SER A 167 -3.81 22.34 -20.38
N PRO A 168 -4.01 21.88 -21.63
CA PRO A 168 -2.93 21.30 -22.43
C PRO A 168 -1.89 22.34 -22.91
N THR A 169 -2.17 23.63 -22.77
CA THR A 169 -1.28 24.73 -23.21
C THR A 169 -0.26 25.14 -22.15
N SER A 170 -0.46 24.75 -20.89
CA SER A 170 0.51 25.03 -19.82
C SER A 170 1.70 24.09 -19.91
N GLN A 171 2.91 24.65 -19.95
CA GLN A 171 4.15 23.87 -19.97
C GLN A 171 4.65 23.54 -18.56
N THR A 172 4.18 24.22 -17.53
CA THR A 172 4.71 24.15 -16.15
C THR A 172 3.70 23.66 -15.13
N ASN A 173 2.40 23.75 -15.43
CA ASN A 173 1.34 23.30 -14.54
C ASN A 173 0.27 22.57 -15.34
N THR A 174 -0.04 21.36 -14.98
CA THR A 174 -1.07 20.57 -15.64
C THR A 174 -2.26 20.42 -14.71
N ASN A 175 -3.43 20.90 -15.18
CA ASN A 175 -4.72 20.56 -14.61
C ASN A 175 -5.31 19.39 -15.40
N TRP A 176 -5.76 18.38 -14.68
CA TRP A 176 -6.27 17.16 -15.28
C TRP A 176 -7.34 16.54 -14.40
N LYS A 177 -8.11 15.61 -14.95
CA LYS A 177 -9.13 14.84 -14.24
C LYS A 177 -8.75 13.38 -14.27
N PHE A 178 -8.71 12.78 -13.11
CA PHE A 178 -8.72 11.34 -12.93
C PHE A 178 -10.18 10.91 -12.82
N ARG A 179 -10.61 9.94 -13.61
CA ARG A 179 -11.92 9.31 -13.51
C ARG A 179 -11.75 7.81 -13.42
N ILE A 180 -12.47 7.17 -12.51
CA ILE A 180 -12.57 5.72 -12.43
C ILE A 180 -14.04 5.32 -12.32
N TYR A 181 -14.48 4.37 -13.14
CA TYR A 181 -15.87 3.93 -13.15
C TYR A 181 -16.01 2.49 -13.61
N GLN A 182 -17.11 1.85 -13.20
CA GLN A 182 -17.53 0.54 -13.68
C GLN A 182 -18.21 0.68 -15.06
N HIS A 183 -17.95 -0.32 -15.90
CA HIS A 183 -18.60 -0.48 -17.20
C HIS A 183 -19.13 -1.92 -17.31
N SER A 184 -20.33 -2.10 -17.86
CA SER A 184 -20.83 -3.44 -18.10
C SER A 184 -19.90 -4.20 -19.06
N SER A 185 -19.69 -5.50 -18.78
CA SER A 185 -19.13 -6.39 -19.80
C SER A 185 -20.09 -6.42 -21.00
N ILE A 186 -19.55 -6.18 -22.17
CA ILE A 186 -20.27 -6.39 -23.43
C ILE A 186 -20.38 -7.88 -23.71
#